data_51236b3fc29e615199d68dea1357cf3e
#
_entry.id   51236b3fc29e615199d68dea1357cf3e
#
_cell.length_a   1.000
_cell.length_b   1.000
_cell.length_c   1.000
_cell.angle_alpha   90.00
_cell.angle_beta   90.00
_cell.angle_gamma   90.00
#
_symmetry.space_group_name_H-M   'P 1'
#
loop_
_entity.id
_entity.type
_entity.pdbx_description
1 polymer ?
#
loop_
_entity_poly.entity_id
_entity_poly.type
_entity_poly.pdbx_seq_one_letter_code
_entity_poly.pdbx_strand_id
1 'polypeptide(L)'
;IISNNGPITTAGATKAGQFIQLCCHANVPIIYLMNTTGYMVGTASEQGGIVKHGSKMIQAVANATVPQITLVMGGSFGAGNYGMCGRGFGPHFIFAWPNSRTAVMGGEQAAKVMSIITREKWIKQGKEIGEQEEGMLKMLEMQIINKFDEDSHPFAASARLFDDGIIDPRRRALALTLSVCRESQRRELRPNSFGVARF
;
A
#
# COMPACT_ATOMS: atom_id res chain seq x y z
N ILE A 1 -15.58 6.04 3.28
CA ILE A 1 -14.13 6.33 3.28
C ILE A 1 -13.43 5.32 4.16
N ILE A 2 -12.36 4.72 3.63
CA ILE A 2 -11.42 3.85 4.37
C ILE A 2 -10.10 4.60 4.43
N SER A 3 -9.56 4.80 5.62
CA SER A 3 -8.28 5.48 5.80
C SER A 3 -7.37 4.70 6.74
N ASN A 4 -6.06 4.81 6.54
CA ASN A 4 -5.07 4.32 7.47
C ASN A 4 -3.92 5.33 7.65
N ASN A 5 -3.18 5.14 8.74
CA ASN A 5 -1.96 5.90 9.02
C ASN A 5 -0.96 4.96 9.71
N GLY A 6 -0.04 4.40 8.94
CA GLY A 6 0.92 3.40 9.39
C GLY A 6 0.53 1.96 9.00
N PRO A 7 0.96 0.94 9.76
CA PRO A 7 0.75 -0.45 9.39
C PRO A 7 -0.71 -0.90 9.56
N ILE A 8 -1.15 -1.80 8.68
CA ILE A 8 -2.46 -2.43 8.76
C ILE A 8 -2.40 -3.54 9.82
N THR A 9 -3.20 -3.42 10.86
CA THR A 9 -3.31 -4.41 11.94
C THR A 9 -4.36 -5.47 11.62
N THR A 10 -4.37 -6.59 12.35
CA THR A 10 -5.37 -7.65 12.25
C THR A 10 -6.81 -7.12 12.41
N ALA A 11 -7.03 -6.31 13.43
CA ALA A 11 -8.33 -5.67 13.68
C ALA A 11 -8.71 -4.68 12.57
N GLY A 12 -7.73 -3.89 12.07
CA GLY A 12 -7.93 -2.97 10.96
C GLY A 12 -8.30 -3.69 9.67
N ALA A 13 -7.64 -4.80 9.35
CA ALA A 13 -7.93 -5.62 8.18
C ALA A 13 -9.34 -6.24 8.25
N THR A 14 -9.73 -6.77 9.42
CA THR A 14 -11.07 -7.33 9.65
C THR A 14 -12.14 -6.27 9.47
N LYS A 15 -11.97 -5.10 10.11
CA LYS A 15 -12.91 -3.97 10.01
C LYS A 15 -13.06 -3.47 8.57
N ALA A 16 -11.94 -3.31 7.87
CA ALA A 16 -11.95 -2.83 6.48
C ALA A 16 -12.61 -3.83 5.54
N GLY A 17 -12.28 -5.13 5.65
CA GLY A 17 -12.89 -6.18 4.83
C GLY A 17 -14.42 -6.25 5.00
N GLN A 18 -14.90 -6.18 6.24
CA GLN A 18 -16.34 -6.13 6.52
C GLN A 18 -16.99 -4.85 5.95
N PHE A 19 -16.34 -3.70 6.14
CA PHE A 19 -16.88 -2.43 5.67
C PHE A 19 -16.95 -2.35 4.13
N ILE A 20 -15.98 -2.91 3.41
CA ILE A 20 -16.02 -3.01 1.94
C ILE A 20 -17.25 -3.80 1.49
N GLN A 21 -17.52 -4.94 2.11
CA GLN A 21 -18.71 -5.74 1.80
C GLN A 21 -20.01 -4.98 2.06
N LEU A 22 -20.10 -4.27 3.19
CA LEU A 22 -21.26 -3.42 3.49
C LEU A 22 -21.46 -2.32 2.44
N CYS A 23 -20.38 -1.67 1.99
CA CYS A 23 -20.45 -0.67 0.91
C CYS A 23 -20.96 -1.28 -0.38
N CYS A 24 -20.53 -2.49 -0.74
CA CYS A 24 -21.02 -3.19 -1.93
C CYS A 24 -22.50 -3.57 -1.82
N HIS A 25 -22.95 -4.07 -0.67
CA HIS A 25 -24.36 -4.35 -0.44
C HIS A 25 -25.25 -3.10 -0.50
N ALA A 26 -24.73 -1.99 0.04
CA ALA A 26 -25.43 -0.70 0.02
C ALA A 26 -25.26 0.05 -1.31
N ASN A 27 -24.51 -0.48 -2.25
CA ASN A 27 -24.19 0.16 -3.54
C ASN A 27 -23.56 1.55 -3.38
N VAL A 28 -22.60 1.68 -2.43
CA VAL A 28 -21.93 2.93 -2.08
C VAL A 28 -20.46 2.89 -2.54
N PRO A 29 -20.02 3.85 -3.36
CA PRO A 29 -18.62 3.96 -3.78
C PRO A 29 -17.65 4.11 -2.58
N ILE A 30 -16.44 3.61 -2.75
CA ILE A 30 -15.41 3.61 -1.71
C ILE A 30 -14.27 4.54 -2.10
N ILE A 31 -13.83 5.37 -1.16
CA ILE A 31 -12.61 6.16 -1.25
C ILE A 31 -11.60 5.60 -0.25
N TYR A 32 -10.42 5.23 -0.73
CA TYR A 32 -9.28 4.83 0.09
C TYR A 32 -8.32 6.01 0.26
N LEU A 33 -8.06 6.38 1.50
CA LEU A 33 -7.04 7.37 1.87
C LEU A 33 -5.82 6.61 2.39
N MET A 34 -4.82 6.44 1.54
CA MET A 34 -3.70 5.53 1.76
C MET A 34 -2.49 6.28 2.34
N ASN A 35 -2.08 5.88 3.55
CA ASN A 35 -0.78 6.20 4.14
C ASN A 35 -0.31 4.98 4.93
N THR A 36 0.21 3.96 4.23
CA THR A 36 0.56 2.67 4.83
C THR A 36 2.03 2.33 4.68
N THR A 37 2.58 1.74 5.74
CA THR A 37 3.93 1.15 5.73
C THR A 37 3.92 -0.36 5.43
N GLY A 38 2.74 -0.95 5.22
CA GLY A 38 2.53 -2.38 4.99
C GLY A 38 1.58 -3.00 6.00
N TYR A 39 1.51 -4.32 6.02
CA TYR A 39 0.84 -5.04 7.10
C TYR A 39 1.77 -5.16 8.32
N MET A 40 1.17 -5.20 9.52
CA MET A 40 1.92 -5.43 10.74
C MET A 40 2.62 -6.78 10.67
N VAL A 41 3.91 -6.80 11.02
CA VAL A 41 4.77 -7.99 11.04
C VAL A 41 5.17 -8.36 12.46
N GLY A 42 5.70 -9.55 12.63
CA GLY A 42 6.22 -10.06 13.89
C GLY A 42 5.38 -11.20 14.47
N THR A 43 6.00 -12.01 15.34
CA THR A 43 5.43 -13.25 15.88
C THR A 43 4.04 -13.05 16.49
N ALA A 44 3.83 -12.01 17.27
CA ALA A 44 2.54 -11.72 17.89
C ALA A 44 1.45 -11.43 16.85
N SER A 45 1.78 -10.68 15.77
CA SER A 45 0.85 -10.40 14.68
C SER A 45 0.54 -11.63 13.85
N GLU A 46 1.54 -12.47 13.57
CA GLU A 46 1.38 -13.74 12.84
C GLU A 46 0.48 -14.71 13.62
N GLN A 47 0.75 -14.88 14.91
CA GLN A 47 -0.09 -15.69 15.81
C GLN A 47 -1.50 -15.12 15.98
N GLY A 48 -1.62 -13.78 15.95
CA GLY A 48 -2.89 -13.06 15.97
C GLY A 48 -3.68 -13.14 14.66
N GLY A 49 -3.17 -13.84 13.64
CA GLY A 49 -3.87 -14.12 12.39
C GLY A 49 -3.83 -12.99 11.37
N ILE A 50 -2.80 -12.14 11.36
CA ILE A 50 -2.68 -11.04 10.37
C ILE A 50 -2.75 -11.52 8.92
N VAL A 51 -2.15 -12.67 8.61
CA VAL A 51 -2.20 -13.27 7.27
C VAL A 51 -3.62 -13.65 6.88
N LYS A 52 -4.35 -14.32 7.81
CA LYS A 52 -5.73 -14.72 7.61
C LYS A 52 -6.66 -13.53 7.40
N HIS A 53 -6.57 -12.51 8.24
CA HIS A 53 -7.44 -11.33 8.17
C HIS A 53 -7.02 -10.37 7.07
N GLY A 54 -5.72 -10.22 6.81
CA GLY A 54 -5.20 -9.43 5.71
C GLY A 54 -5.62 -9.98 4.34
N SER A 55 -5.57 -11.31 4.15
CA SER A 55 -6.02 -11.94 2.91
C SER A 55 -7.52 -11.73 2.65
N LYS A 56 -8.35 -11.74 3.71
CA LYS A 56 -9.79 -11.44 3.58
C LYS A 56 -10.06 -9.98 3.19
N MET A 57 -9.27 -9.04 3.72
CA MET A 57 -9.34 -7.66 3.30
C MET A 57 -9.00 -7.51 1.81
N ILE A 58 -7.92 -8.15 1.35
CA ILE A 58 -7.51 -8.15 -0.05
C ILE A 58 -8.58 -8.81 -0.92
N GLN A 59 -9.17 -9.93 -0.47
CA GLN A 59 -10.27 -10.58 -1.16
C GLN A 59 -11.48 -9.64 -1.31
N ALA A 60 -11.83 -8.91 -0.25
CA ALA A 60 -12.92 -7.95 -0.31
C ALA A 60 -12.66 -6.82 -1.30
N VAL A 61 -11.43 -6.27 -1.32
CA VAL A 61 -11.01 -5.26 -2.31
C VAL A 61 -11.10 -5.80 -3.74
N ALA A 62 -10.58 -7.00 -3.97
CA ALA A 62 -10.53 -7.61 -5.30
C ALA A 62 -11.94 -7.94 -5.88
N ASN A 63 -12.90 -8.23 -5.00
CA ASN A 63 -14.27 -8.60 -5.39
C ASN A 63 -15.27 -7.45 -5.22
N ALA A 64 -14.83 -6.25 -4.87
CA ALA A 64 -15.72 -5.11 -4.72
C ALA A 64 -16.35 -4.73 -6.08
N THR A 65 -17.67 -4.59 -6.07
CA THR A 65 -18.48 -4.30 -7.28
C THR A 65 -18.84 -2.83 -7.41
N VAL A 66 -18.54 -2.03 -6.39
CA VAL A 66 -18.76 -0.58 -6.38
C VAL A 66 -17.51 0.16 -6.85
N PRO A 67 -17.65 1.39 -7.34
CA PRO A 67 -16.49 2.21 -7.69
C PRO A 67 -15.52 2.37 -6.52
N GLN A 68 -14.25 2.12 -6.79
CA GLN A 68 -13.14 2.27 -5.86
C GLN A 68 -12.22 3.37 -6.36
N ILE A 69 -11.96 4.36 -5.52
CA ILE A 69 -11.05 5.48 -5.81
C ILE A 69 -9.99 5.49 -4.73
N THR A 70 -8.73 5.52 -5.12
CA THR A 70 -7.60 5.53 -4.17
C THR A 70 -6.85 6.85 -4.25
N LEU A 71 -6.54 7.41 -3.09
CA LEU A 71 -5.69 8.58 -2.93
C LEU A 71 -4.50 8.22 -2.06
N VAL A 72 -3.31 8.23 -2.64
CA VAL A 72 -2.05 8.04 -1.92
C VAL A 72 -1.66 9.37 -1.29
N MET A 73 -1.91 9.53 0.02
CA MET A 73 -1.66 10.77 0.75
C MET A 73 -0.25 10.86 1.35
N GLY A 74 0.39 9.71 1.53
CA GLY A 74 1.71 9.58 2.13
C GLY A 74 2.38 8.31 1.66
N GLY A 75 2.78 7.43 2.57
CA GLY A 75 3.41 6.15 2.25
C GLY A 75 2.45 5.15 1.60
N SER A 76 2.97 4.40 0.65
CA SER A 76 2.33 3.23 0.05
C SER A 76 3.37 2.15 -0.15
N PHE A 77 3.63 1.37 0.90
CA PHE A 77 4.71 0.40 0.93
C PHE A 77 4.20 -1.04 1.02
N GLY A 78 4.87 -1.91 0.27
CA GLY A 78 4.69 -3.36 0.34
C GLY A 78 3.26 -3.82 0.05
N ALA A 79 2.87 -4.93 0.69
CA ALA A 79 1.55 -5.54 0.52
C ALA A 79 0.39 -4.70 1.07
N GLY A 80 0.66 -3.67 1.89
CA GLY A 80 -0.35 -2.71 2.34
C GLY A 80 -0.99 -1.95 1.19
N ASN A 81 -0.24 -1.73 0.10
CA ASN A 81 -0.77 -1.16 -1.14
C ASN A 81 -1.95 -1.98 -1.68
N TYR A 82 -1.88 -3.29 -1.63
CA TYR A 82 -2.96 -4.18 -2.09
C TYR A 82 -4.21 -4.07 -1.22
N GLY A 83 -4.07 -4.07 0.09
CA GLY A 83 -5.19 -3.93 1.02
C GLY A 83 -5.91 -2.58 0.91
N MET A 84 -5.20 -1.55 0.48
CA MET A 84 -5.74 -0.20 0.27
C MET A 84 -6.10 0.09 -1.19
N CYS A 85 -6.40 -0.96 -1.96
CA CYS A 85 -6.82 -0.85 -3.37
C CYS A 85 -5.81 -0.08 -4.24
N GLY A 86 -4.54 -0.50 -4.21
CA GLY A 86 -3.52 0.05 -5.10
C GLY A 86 -3.70 -0.38 -6.56
N ARG A 87 -2.81 0.06 -7.43
CA ARG A 87 -2.92 -0.13 -8.90
C ARG A 87 -3.15 -1.59 -9.30
N GLY A 88 -2.57 -2.56 -8.59
CA GLY A 88 -2.72 -3.99 -8.89
C GLY A 88 -4.14 -4.54 -8.75
N PHE A 89 -5.04 -3.85 -8.04
CA PHE A 89 -6.45 -4.22 -7.86
C PHE A 89 -7.42 -3.39 -8.70
N GLY A 90 -6.91 -2.62 -9.65
CA GLY A 90 -7.71 -1.92 -10.65
C GLY A 90 -8.73 -0.94 -10.07
N PRO A 91 -8.33 -0.01 -9.17
CA PRO A 91 -9.24 1.05 -8.78
C PRO A 91 -9.73 1.82 -10.01
N HIS A 92 -10.92 2.38 -9.97
CA HIS A 92 -11.43 3.21 -11.06
C HIS A 92 -10.53 4.41 -11.31
N PHE A 93 -10.00 4.99 -10.22
CA PHE A 93 -8.97 6.01 -10.26
C PHE A 93 -8.06 5.86 -9.05
N ILE A 94 -6.77 6.15 -9.28
CA ILE A 94 -5.77 6.26 -8.23
C ILE A 94 -4.98 7.56 -8.42
N PHE A 95 -5.02 8.41 -7.41
CA PHE A 95 -4.30 9.68 -7.40
C PHE A 95 -3.23 9.69 -6.32
N ALA A 96 -2.23 10.53 -6.51
CA ALA A 96 -1.18 10.74 -5.53
C ALA A 96 -1.11 12.21 -5.10
N TRP A 97 -0.76 12.46 -3.85
CA TRP A 97 -0.34 13.79 -3.40
C TRP A 97 1.14 14.02 -3.70
N PRO A 98 1.59 15.28 -3.82
CA PRO A 98 2.99 15.60 -4.13
C PRO A 98 4.00 15.09 -3.08
N ASN A 99 3.56 14.84 -1.85
CA ASN A 99 4.37 14.31 -0.76
C ASN A 99 4.30 12.78 -0.63
N SER A 100 3.57 12.09 -1.50
CA SER A 100 3.43 10.64 -1.43
C SER A 100 4.75 9.92 -1.73
N ARG A 101 4.85 8.67 -1.28
CA ARG A 101 5.97 7.77 -1.56
C ARG A 101 5.42 6.37 -1.84
N THR A 102 5.84 5.77 -2.96
CA THR A 102 5.39 4.43 -3.36
C THR A 102 6.60 3.55 -3.64
N ALA A 103 6.78 2.48 -2.88
CA ALA A 103 7.84 1.50 -3.07
C ALA A 103 7.49 0.15 -2.43
N VAL A 104 8.34 -0.86 -2.67
CA VAL A 104 8.19 -2.18 -2.04
C VAL A 104 8.37 -2.10 -0.52
N MET A 105 9.30 -1.26 -0.06
CA MET A 105 9.55 -0.99 1.36
C MET A 105 10.21 0.39 1.51
N GLY A 106 10.28 0.92 2.71
CA GLY A 106 11.00 2.16 2.98
C GLY A 106 12.51 2.02 2.74
N GLY A 107 13.17 3.09 2.31
CA GLY A 107 14.60 3.08 1.99
C GLY A 107 15.48 2.64 3.17
N GLU A 108 15.17 3.09 4.38
CA GLU A 108 15.90 2.68 5.59
C GLU A 108 15.79 1.19 5.88
N GLN A 109 14.59 0.59 5.69
CA GLN A 109 14.39 -0.84 5.86
C GLN A 109 15.16 -1.63 4.81
N ALA A 110 15.12 -1.19 3.54
CA ALA A 110 15.86 -1.82 2.46
C ALA A 110 17.37 -1.77 2.71
N ALA A 111 17.89 -0.62 3.15
CA ALA A 111 19.29 -0.44 3.47
C ALA A 111 19.75 -1.38 4.61
N LYS A 112 18.97 -1.47 5.70
CA LYS A 112 19.26 -2.38 6.81
C LYS A 112 19.28 -3.84 6.37
N VAL A 113 18.33 -4.29 5.58
CA VAL A 113 18.29 -5.67 5.07
C VAL A 113 19.52 -5.96 4.22
N MET A 114 19.89 -5.07 3.31
CA MET A 114 21.08 -5.25 2.47
C MET A 114 22.39 -5.21 3.27
N SER A 115 22.47 -4.38 4.29
CA SER A 115 23.60 -4.34 5.22
C SER A 115 23.76 -5.67 5.97
N ILE A 116 22.68 -6.21 6.51
CA ILE A 116 22.68 -7.52 7.19
C ILE A 116 23.15 -8.64 6.23
N ILE A 117 22.57 -8.72 5.04
CA ILE A 117 22.92 -9.74 4.05
C ILE A 117 24.40 -9.62 3.65
N THR A 118 24.89 -8.41 3.45
CA THR A 118 26.29 -8.16 3.08
C THR A 118 27.24 -8.55 4.21
N ARG A 119 26.89 -8.21 5.45
CA ARG A 119 27.66 -8.58 6.66
C ARG A 119 27.71 -10.10 6.82
N GLU A 120 26.60 -10.80 6.69
CA GLU A 120 26.56 -12.26 6.75
C GLU A 120 27.40 -12.92 5.64
N LYS A 121 27.34 -12.36 4.43
CA LYS A 121 28.17 -12.85 3.30
C LYS A 121 29.66 -12.72 3.61
N TRP A 122 30.10 -11.60 4.17
CA TRP A 122 31.51 -11.41 4.53
C TRP A 122 31.96 -12.36 5.64
N ILE A 123 31.13 -12.57 6.65
CA ILE A 123 31.41 -13.55 7.72
C ILE A 123 31.55 -14.95 7.15
N LYS A 124 30.64 -15.39 6.26
CA LYS A 124 30.72 -16.70 5.59
C LYS A 124 31.96 -16.85 4.71
N GLN A 125 32.53 -15.75 4.22
CA GLN A 125 33.77 -15.73 3.45
C GLN A 125 35.05 -15.65 4.34
N GLY A 126 34.91 -15.69 5.67
CA GLY A 126 36.02 -15.59 6.61
C GLY A 126 36.64 -14.22 6.70
N LYS A 127 35.94 -13.15 6.27
CA LYS A 127 36.41 -11.78 6.41
C LYS A 127 36.08 -11.27 7.80
N GLU A 128 37.07 -10.69 8.46
CA GLU A 128 36.85 -9.92 9.70
C GLU A 128 36.24 -8.57 9.33
N ILE A 129 35.23 -8.15 10.12
CA ILE A 129 34.58 -6.86 9.94
C ILE A 129 35.29 -5.83 10.81
N GLY A 130 36.15 -5.06 10.18
CA GLY A 130 36.83 -3.94 10.80
C GLY A 130 36.17 -2.58 10.55
N GLU A 131 36.81 -1.50 10.95
CA GLU A 131 36.29 -0.14 10.76
C GLU A 131 36.12 0.24 9.29
N GLN A 132 36.93 -0.30 8.38
CA GLN A 132 36.83 -0.04 6.94
C GLN A 132 35.57 -0.71 6.35
N GLU A 133 35.28 -1.95 6.71
CA GLU A 133 34.13 -2.68 6.30
C GLU A 133 32.84 -2.02 6.84
N GLU A 134 32.86 -1.55 8.06
CA GLU A 134 31.74 -0.79 8.63
C GLU A 134 31.50 0.55 7.90
N GLY A 135 32.57 1.23 7.51
CA GLY A 135 32.50 2.42 6.66
C GLY A 135 31.86 2.13 5.29
N MET A 136 32.25 1.01 4.67
CA MET A 136 31.66 0.57 3.40
C MET A 136 30.17 0.24 3.54
N LEU A 137 29.74 -0.43 4.62
CA LEU A 137 28.34 -0.72 4.87
C LEU A 137 27.51 0.55 5.02
N LYS A 138 28.00 1.55 5.75
CA LYS A 138 27.32 2.85 5.89
C LYS A 138 27.18 3.58 4.55
N MET A 139 28.22 3.54 3.72
CA MET A 139 28.13 4.12 2.37
C MET A 139 27.09 3.39 1.50
N LEU A 140 27.07 2.06 1.56
CA LEU A 140 26.08 1.24 0.87
C LEU A 140 24.65 1.56 1.34
N GLU A 141 24.44 1.66 2.65
CA GLU A 141 23.14 2.04 3.22
C GLU A 141 22.67 3.40 2.70
N MET A 142 23.55 4.40 2.70
CA MET A 142 23.22 5.74 2.22
C MET A 142 22.88 5.74 0.72
N GLN A 143 23.61 4.99 -0.11
CA GLN A 143 23.31 4.86 -1.53
C GLN A 143 21.94 4.21 -1.78
N ILE A 144 21.62 3.17 -1.01
CA ILE A 144 20.32 2.48 -1.11
C ILE A 144 19.21 3.42 -0.69
N ILE A 145 19.34 4.14 0.43
CA ILE A 145 18.34 5.11 0.89
C ILE A 145 18.07 6.15 -0.19
N ASN A 146 19.12 6.79 -0.71
CA ASN A 146 18.98 7.82 -1.75
C ASN A 146 18.28 7.28 -3.01
N LYS A 147 18.65 6.08 -3.46
CA LYS A 147 18.02 5.45 -4.62
C LYS A 147 16.54 5.15 -4.37
N PHE A 148 16.19 4.63 -3.20
CA PHE A 148 14.80 4.37 -2.83
C PHE A 148 13.98 5.66 -2.72
N ASP A 149 14.57 6.74 -2.21
CA ASP A 149 13.91 8.04 -2.11
C ASP A 149 13.62 8.63 -3.50
N GLU A 150 14.56 8.52 -4.43
CA GLU A 150 14.36 8.92 -5.82
C GLU A 150 13.29 8.08 -6.52
N ASP A 151 13.39 6.74 -6.43
CA ASP A 151 12.47 5.80 -7.09
C ASP A 151 11.06 5.83 -6.50
N SER A 152 10.90 6.15 -5.23
CA SER A 152 9.61 6.24 -4.54
C SER A 152 8.90 7.58 -4.73
N HIS A 153 9.58 8.56 -5.31
CA HIS A 153 9.03 9.89 -5.52
C HIS A 153 7.76 9.86 -6.40
N PRO A 154 6.72 10.65 -6.11
CA PRO A 154 5.46 10.57 -6.84
C PRO A 154 5.61 10.82 -8.34
N PHE A 155 6.52 11.68 -8.78
CA PHE A 155 6.78 11.87 -10.21
C PHE A 155 7.40 10.63 -10.86
N ALA A 156 8.26 9.90 -10.15
CA ALA A 156 8.82 8.65 -10.65
C ALA A 156 7.76 7.54 -10.74
N ALA A 157 6.85 7.48 -9.77
CA ALA A 157 5.70 6.56 -9.78
C ALA A 157 4.71 6.91 -10.90
N SER A 158 4.38 8.18 -11.08
CA SER A 158 3.48 8.66 -12.13
C SER A 158 4.06 8.45 -13.53
N ALA A 159 5.37 8.65 -13.73
CA ALA A 159 6.05 8.36 -14.99
C ALA A 159 5.98 6.86 -15.36
N ARG A 160 5.85 5.97 -14.37
CA ARG A 160 5.65 4.52 -14.55
C ARG A 160 4.17 4.11 -14.63
N LEU A 161 3.24 5.07 -14.66
CA LEU A 161 1.79 4.88 -14.70
C LEU A 161 1.24 4.12 -13.46
N PHE A 162 1.85 4.32 -12.30
CA PHE A 162 1.35 3.76 -11.04
C PHE A 162 0.15 4.51 -10.47
N ASP A 163 -0.10 5.72 -10.97
CA ASP A 163 -1.28 6.53 -10.68
C ASP A 163 -1.88 7.14 -11.96
N ASP A 164 -3.03 7.76 -11.83
CA ASP A 164 -3.71 8.48 -12.91
C ASP A 164 -3.42 9.99 -12.83
N GLY A 165 -2.58 10.40 -11.91
CA GLY A 165 -2.06 11.75 -11.79
C GLY A 165 -1.81 12.20 -10.36
N ILE A 166 -0.94 13.21 -10.25
CA ILE A 166 -0.64 13.89 -8.98
C ILE A 166 -1.60 15.06 -8.84
N ILE A 167 -2.36 15.09 -7.75
CA ILE A 167 -3.38 16.12 -7.49
C ILE A 167 -3.02 17.01 -6.32
N ASP A 168 -3.34 18.30 -6.42
CA ASP A 168 -3.25 19.25 -5.32
C ASP A 168 -4.35 18.92 -4.29
N PRO A 169 -4.01 18.72 -2.99
CA PRO A 169 -4.99 18.45 -1.94
C PRO A 169 -6.14 19.46 -1.83
N ARG A 170 -5.89 20.70 -2.26
CA ARG A 170 -6.88 21.79 -2.25
C ARG A 170 -7.89 21.72 -3.40
N ARG A 171 -7.65 20.90 -4.41
CA ARG A 171 -8.49 20.78 -5.60
C ARG A 171 -9.64 19.81 -5.38
N ARG A 172 -10.78 20.08 -6.04
CA ARG A 172 -11.98 19.23 -5.98
C ARG A 172 -11.92 17.99 -6.90
N ALA A 173 -10.73 17.60 -7.35
CA ALA A 173 -10.55 16.48 -8.29
C ALA A 173 -11.19 15.18 -7.78
N LEU A 174 -11.01 14.86 -6.50
CA LEU A 174 -11.57 13.67 -5.89
C LEU A 174 -13.11 13.68 -5.86
N ALA A 175 -13.73 14.83 -5.56
CA ALA A 175 -15.18 14.97 -5.54
C ALA A 175 -15.78 14.85 -6.95
N LEU A 176 -15.13 15.43 -7.96
CA LEU A 176 -15.54 15.31 -9.35
C LEU A 176 -15.45 13.86 -9.83
N THR A 177 -14.33 13.20 -9.55
CA THR A 177 -14.14 11.78 -9.90
C THR A 177 -15.20 10.89 -9.26
N LEU A 178 -15.52 11.12 -7.98
CA LEU A 178 -16.56 10.39 -7.27
C LEU A 178 -17.95 10.58 -7.93
N SER A 179 -18.30 11.79 -8.38
CA SER A 179 -19.56 12.05 -9.04
C SER A 179 -19.67 11.30 -10.39
N VAL A 180 -18.59 11.28 -11.17
CA VAL A 180 -18.50 10.53 -12.44
C VAL A 180 -18.66 9.03 -12.19
N CYS A 181 -17.98 8.48 -11.20
CA CYS A 181 -18.09 7.06 -10.84
C CYS A 181 -19.51 6.69 -10.40
N ARG A 182 -20.18 7.53 -9.61
CA ARG A 182 -21.57 7.30 -9.19
C ARG A 182 -22.54 7.31 -10.35
N GLU A 183 -22.35 8.19 -11.32
CA GLU A 183 -23.20 8.25 -12.51
C GLU A 183 -22.99 7.02 -13.40
N SER A 184 -21.75 6.56 -13.57
CA SER A 184 -21.46 5.31 -14.28
C SER A 184 -22.09 4.10 -13.58
N GLN A 185 -22.00 4.01 -12.26
CA GLN A 185 -22.57 2.93 -11.46
C GLN A 185 -24.09 2.82 -11.58
N ARG A 186 -24.81 3.94 -11.71
CA ARG A 186 -26.25 3.95 -11.89
C ARG A 186 -26.69 3.28 -13.19
N ARG A 187 -25.81 3.20 -14.18
CA ARG A 187 -26.07 2.60 -15.49
C ARG A 187 -25.76 1.10 -15.53
N GLU A 188 -24.95 0.60 -14.59
CA GLU A 188 -24.54 -0.80 -14.52
C GLU A 188 -24.96 -1.44 -13.19
N LEU A 189 -26.10 -2.10 -13.15
CA LEU A 189 -26.51 -2.92 -12.01
C LEU A 189 -25.92 -4.32 -12.17
N ARG A 190 -24.93 -4.67 -11.36
CA ARG A 190 -24.36 -6.02 -11.27
C ARG A 190 -24.72 -6.66 -9.93
N PRO A 191 -25.08 -7.95 -9.88
CA PRO A 191 -25.30 -8.62 -8.61
C PRO A 191 -24.00 -8.76 -7.84
N ASN A 192 -24.03 -8.50 -6.53
CA ASN A 192 -22.89 -8.67 -5.63
C ASN A 192 -22.74 -10.14 -5.23
N SER A 193 -21.52 -10.67 -5.34
CA SER A 193 -21.21 -12.03 -4.92
C SER A 193 -19.81 -12.10 -4.30
N PHE A 194 -19.76 -12.10 -2.97
CA PHE A 194 -18.50 -12.23 -2.22
C PHE A 194 -18.16 -13.65 -1.80
N GLY A 195 -19.08 -14.58 -1.97
CA GLY A 195 -18.95 -15.89 -1.33
C GLY A 195 -19.07 -15.80 0.21
N VAL A 196 -18.65 -16.83 0.91
CA VAL A 196 -18.70 -16.90 2.38
C VAL A 196 -17.34 -16.49 2.96
N ALA A 197 -17.26 -15.29 3.53
CA ALA A 197 -16.09 -14.84 4.29
C ALA A 197 -16.41 -14.92 5.79
N ARG A 198 -15.61 -15.70 6.52
CA ARG A 198 -15.67 -15.76 7.99
C ARG A 198 -14.58 -14.87 8.56
N PHE A 199 -14.96 -13.84 9.26
CA PHE A 199 -14.07 -12.88 9.93
C PHE A 199 -13.78 -13.33 11.36
#